data_b9ec95e145b8ec2a94a975325adbd184
#
_entry.id   b9ec95e145b8ec2a94a975325adbd184
#
_cell.length_a   1.000
_cell.length_b   1.000
_cell.length_c   1.000
_cell.angle_alpha   90.00
_cell.angle_beta   90.00
_cell.angle_gamma   90.00
#
_symmetry.space_group_name_H-M   'P 1'
#
loop_
_entity.id
_entity.type
_entity.pdbx_description
1 polymer ?
#
loop_
_entity_poly.entity_id
_entity_poly.type
_entity_poly.pdbx_seq_one_letter_code
_entity_poly.pdbx_strand_id
1 'polypeptide(L)'
;MEFFDWEKDGSHRLVGTLYFRLFDVIDKEIRTWKFWSGKKDKSAGNLHLEKFTIKAKPSLLQIIEKGLKINTMVGIDFTASNWDSDVPGSNHYQNPDKFTYNQYQEAIHSVVSILSLYDYHKQIPCYGFGAKCRYPELHTTDCSHLFPLSGNSN
;
A
#
# COMPACT_ATOMS: atom_id res chain seq x y z
N MET A 1 4.13 4.50 26.47
CA MET A 1 3.04 5.49 26.63
C MET A 1 3.60 6.63 27.46
N GLU A 2 3.40 7.84 26.99
CA GLU A 2 3.87 9.05 27.65
C GLU A 2 2.66 9.89 28.07
N PHE A 3 2.72 10.48 29.24
CA PHE A 3 1.67 11.31 29.81
C PHE A 3 2.15 12.74 29.92
N PHE A 4 1.38 13.65 29.35
CA PHE A 4 1.70 15.07 29.33
C PHE A 4 0.64 15.86 30.08
N ASP A 5 1.07 16.85 30.81
CA ASP A 5 0.21 17.92 31.34
C ASP A 5 -0.07 18.91 30.20
N TRP A 6 -1.34 19.20 29.97
CA TRP A 6 -1.73 20.05 28.85
C TRP A 6 -1.58 21.53 29.21
N GLU A 7 -0.84 22.25 28.38
CA GLU A 7 -0.69 23.69 28.49
C GLU A 7 -1.28 24.37 27.25
N LYS A 8 -1.99 25.49 27.49
CA LYS A 8 -2.71 26.24 26.44
C LYS A 8 -1.77 26.82 25.37
N ASP A 9 -0.55 27.11 25.73
CA ASP A 9 0.50 27.67 24.86
C ASP A 9 1.22 26.62 24.02
N GLY A 10 0.86 25.34 24.16
CA GLY A 10 1.47 24.21 23.45
C GLY A 10 2.75 23.65 24.07
N SER A 11 3.24 24.25 25.16
CA SER A 11 4.43 23.80 25.90
C SER A 11 4.12 22.65 26.85
N HIS A 12 3.55 21.56 26.32
CA HIS A 12 3.13 20.42 27.15
C HIS A 12 4.29 19.83 27.95
N ARG A 13 4.06 19.64 29.25
CA ARG A 13 5.07 19.12 30.17
C ARG A 13 4.92 17.63 30.39
N LEU A 14 5.98 16.85 30.12
CA LEU A 14 6.01 15.41 30.39
C LEU A 14 5.84 15.15 31.90
N VAL A 15 4.75 14.48 32.27
CA VAL A 15 4.45 14.04 33.62
C VAL A 15 5.15 12.70 33.92
N GLY A 16 5.13 11.78 32.98
CA GLY A 16 5.79 10.51 33.17
C GLY A 16 5.63 9.57 32.00
N THR A 17 6.36 8.46 32.07
CA THR A 17 6.40 7.41 31.06
C THR A 17 6.05 6.04 31.65
N LEU A 18 5.32 5.26 30.88
CA LEU A 18 4.94 3.89 31.21
C LEU A 18 5.32 2.95 30.08
N TYR A 19 5.94 1.81 30.42
CA TYR A 19 6.16 0.71 29.52
C TYR A 19 5.30 -0.47 29.96
N PHE A 20 4.51 -1.03 29.04
CA PHE A 20 3.74 -2.25 29.27
C PHE A 20 3.68 -3.09 28.00
N ARG A 21 3.49 -4.38 28.14
CA ARG A 21 3.30 -5.29 27.02
C ARG A 21 1.83 -5.65 26.90
N LEU A 22 1.30 -5.72 25.68
CA LEU A 22 -0.07 -6.20 25.44
C LEU A 22 -0.32 -7.58 26.01
N PHE A 23 0.70 -8.44 26.00
CA PHE A 23 0.67 -9.75 26.63
C PHE A 23 0.28 -9.69 28.13
N ASP A 24 0.81 -8.72 28.86
CA ASP A 24 0.49 -8.57 30.29
C ASP A 24 -0.98 -8.18 30.52
N VAL A 25 -1.60 -7.48 29.55
CA VAL A 25 -3.04 -7.15 29.59
C VAL A 25 -3.91 -8.33 29.22
N ILE A 26 -3.51 -9.10 28.19
CA ILE A 26 -4.32 -10.17 27.60
C ILE A 26 -4.26 -11.44 28.46
N ASP A 27 -3.05 -11.92 28.74
CA ASP A 27 -2.86 -13.24 29.34
C ASP A 27 -2.74 -13.20 30.85
N LYS A 28 -2.19 -12.11 31.41
CA LYS A 28 -2.01 -11.96 32.85
C LYS A 28 -3.07 -11.12 33.53
N GLU A 29 -3.99 -10.56 32.75
CA GLU A 29 -5.07 -9.70 33.22
C GLU A 29 -4.61 -8.53 34.11
N ILE A 30 -3.36 -8.08 33.94
CA ILE A 30 -2.84 -6.92 34.66
C ILE A 30 -3.63 -5.69 34.20
N ARG A 31 -4.16 -4.94 35.16
CA ARG A 31 -4.99 -3.75 34.90
C ARG A 31 -4.43 -2.48 35.52
N THR A 32 -3.32 -2.58 36.27
CA THR A 32 -2.74 -1.44 36.96
C THR A 32 -1.24 -1.41 36.78
N TRP A 33 -0.71 -0.26 36.41
CA TRP A 33 0.72 -0.02 36.24
C TRP A 33 1.12 1.26 36.92
N LYS A 34 2.30 1.26 37.54
CA LYS A 34 2.95 2.49 37.99
C LYS A 34 3.62 3.18 36.80
N PHE A 35 3.50 4.48 36.68
CA PHE A 35 4.29 5.25 35.75
C PHE A 35 5.25 6.19 36.48
N TRP A 36 6.38 6.49 35.83
CA TRP A 36 7.53 7.12 36.46
C TRP A 36 7.77 8.49 35.88
N SER A 37 8.04 9.48 36.71
CA SER A 37 8.48 10.78 36.25
C SER A 37 9.92 10.67 35.75
N GLY A 38 10.28 11.43 34.71
CA GLY A 38 11.62 11.44 34.13
C GLY A 38 12.74 11.93 35.08
N LYS A 39 12.42 12.31 36.30
CA LYS A 39 13.38 12.67 37.36
C LYS A 39 13.46 11.49 38.34
N LYS A 40 14.54 10.70 38.18
CA LYS A 40 15.04 9.66 39.11
C LYS A 40 13.97 9.05 40.05
N ASP A 41 13.51 7.85 39.71
CA ASP A 41 12.85 6.87 40.59
C ASP A 41 11.64 7.34 41.45
N LYS A 42 10.99 8.43 41.08
CA LYS A 42 9.74 8.81 41.72
C LYS A 42 8.56 8.32 40.88
N SER A 43 7.70 7.54 41.51
CA SER A 43 6.40 7.21 40.92
C SER A 43 5.61 8.50 40.71
N ALA A 44 5.17 8.74 39.48
CA ALA A 44 4.30 9.84 39.11
C ALA A 44 2.82 9.51 39.31
N GLY A 45 2.49 8.23 39.49
CA GLY A 45 1.13 7.78 39.71
C GLY A 45 0.88 6.36 39.28
N ASN A 46 -0.38 5.96 39.21
CA ASN A 46 -0.83 4.69 38.72
C ASN A 46 -1.78 4.90 37.52
N LEU A 47 -1.62 4.08 36.50
CA LEU A 47 -2.57 3.94 35.42
C LEU A 47 -3.46 2.73 35.69
N HIS A 48 -4.77 2.93 35.69
CA HIS A 48 -5.75 1.86 35.77
C HIS A 48 -6.44 1.71 34.41
N LEU A 49 -6.45 0.49 33.89
CA LEU A 49 -7.15 0.14 32.66
C LEU A 49 -8.56 -0.32 32.99
N GLU A 50 -9.54 0.53 32.83
CA GLU A 50 -10.95 0.23 33.15
C GLU A 50 -11.60 -0.68 32.12
N LYS A 51 -11.31 -0.47 30.83
CA LYS A 51 -11.89 -1.22 29.74
C LYS A 51 -10.86 -1.53 28.66
N PHE A 52 -10.81 -2.78 28.26
CA PHE A 52 -9.98 -3.26 27.17
C PHE A 52 -10.80 -4.18 26.25
N THR A 53 -10.79 -3.90 24.98
CA THR A 53 -11.50 -4.71 23.99
C THR A 53 -10.56 -5.03 22.83
N ILE A 54 -10.40 -6.32 22.54
CA ILE A 54 -9.69 -6.81 21.38
C ILE A 54 -10.70 -7.09 20.28
N LYS A 55 -10.49 -6.47 19.13
CA LYS A 55 -11.24 -6.79 17.91
C LYS A 55 -10.30 -7.55 16.97
N ALA A 56 -10.59 -8.82 16.75
CA ALA A 56 -9.91 -9.58 15.71
C ALA A 56 -10.27 -9.00 14.34
N LYS A 57 -9.28 -8.65 13.55
CA LYS A 57 -9.46 -8.31 12.13
C LYS A 57 -9.14 -9.55 11.31
N PRO A 58 -9.99 -9.92 10.35
CA PRO A 58 -9.66 -11.02 9.46
C PRO A 58 -8.42 -10.70 8.64
N SER A 59 -7.59 -11.69 8.39
CA SER A 59 -6.49 -11.58 7.44
C SER A 59 -7.03 -11.48 6.01
N LEU A 60 -6.22 -10.99 5.06
CA LEU A 60 -6.59 -10.96 3.65
C LEU A 60 -7.00 -12.35 3.15
N LEU A 61 -6.26 -13.39 3.53
CA LEU A 61 -6.59 -14.77 3.16
C LEU A 61 -7.97 -15.19 3.65
N GLN A 62 -8.30 -14.91 4.90
CA GLN A 62 -9.63 -15.20 5.45
C GLN A 62 -10.75 -14.43 4.76
N ILE A 63 -10.45 -13.22 4.25
CA ILE A 63 -11.43 -12.44 3.49
C ILE A 63 -11.63 -13.04 2.09
N ILE A 64 -10.54 -13.49 1.45
CA ILE A 64 -10.59 -14.20 0.15
C ILE A 64 -11.36 -15.50 0.27
N GLU A 65 -11.07 -16.32 1.30
CA GLU A 65 -11.80 -17.56 1.58
C GLU A 65 -13.31 -17.35 1.80
N LYS A 66 -13.69 -16.17 2.30
CA LYS A 66 -15.09 -15.75 2.45
C LYS A 66 -15.72 -15.19 1.17
N GLY A 67 -15.02 -15.25 0.04
CA GLY A 67 -15.53 -14.89 -1.26
C GLY A 67 -15.20 -13.46 -1.74
N LEU A 68 -14.19 -12.81 -1.16
CA LEU A 68 -13.67 -11.56 -1.73
C LEU A 68 -13.18 -11.83 -3.15
N LYS A 69 -13.71 -11.07 -4.10
CA LYS A 69 -13.25 -11.08 -5.49
C LYS A 69 -12.20 -10.00 -5.67
N ILE A 70 -11.07 -10.36 -6.25
CA ILE A 70 -10.02 -9.43 -6.62
C ILE A 70 -10.14 -9.19 -8.12
N ASN A 71 -10.15 -7.93 -8.54
CA ASN A 71 -10.02 -7.53 -9.94
C ASN A 71 -8.73 -6.75 -10.08
N THR A 72 -7.89 -7.18 -11.00
CA THR A 72 -6.62 -6.55 -11.30
C THR A 72 -6.75 -5.66 -12.51
N MET A 73 -6.14 -4.47 -12.46
CA MET A 73 -6.02 -3.56 -13.59
C MET A 73 -4.57 -3.10 -13.69
N VAL A 74 -4.05 -2.95 -14.90
CA VAL A 74 -2.68 -2.52 -15.15
C VAL A 74 -2.70 -1.14 -15.80
N GLY A 75 -1.95 -0.20 -15.23
CA GLY A 75 -1.65 1.10 -15.81
C GLY A 75 -0.17 1.19 -16.19
N ILE A 76 0.13 1.57 -17.44
CA ILE A 76 1.48 1.69 -17.97
C ILE A 76 1.79 3.16 -18.25
N ASP A 77 2.89 3.64 -17.71
CA ASP A 77 3.40 4.98 -17.91
C ASP A 77 4.17 5.10 -19.23
N PHE A 78 3.63 5.86 -20.19
CA PHE A 78 4.25 6.16 -21.46
C PHE A 78 4.79 7.60 -21.53
N THR A 79 4.97 8.26 -20.40
CA THR A 79 5.57 9.59 -20.41
C THR A 79 6.99 9.57 -20.99
N ALA A 80 7.41 10.67 -21.61
CA ALA A 80 8.66 10.79 -22.35
C ALA A 80 9.92 10.44 -21.51
N SER A 81 9.86 10.52 -20.19
CA SER A 81 10.94 10.13 -19.29
C SER A 81 11.26 8.63 -19.32
N ASN A 82 10.33 7.81 -19.78
CA ASN A 82 10.52 6.36 -19.95
C ASN A 82 11.22 5.99 -21.27
N TRP A 83 11.39 6.95 -22.18
CA TRP A 83 11.98 6.83 -23.52
C TRP A 83 11.15 5.92 -24.45
N ASP A 84 11.52 5.92 -25.72
CA ASP A 84 10.81 5.15 -26.74
C ASP A 84 11.20 3.66 -26.74
N SER A 85 10.36 2.84 -27.30
CA SER A 85 10.49 1.37 -27.27
C SER A 85 11.64 0.81 -28.12
N ASP A 86 12.19 1.62 -29.02
CA ASP A 86 13.34 1.26 -29.88
C ASP A 86 14.69 1.71 -29.27
N VAL A 87 14.67 2.46 -28.16
CA VAL A 87 15.88 2.95 -27.47
C VAL A 87 16.37 1.89 -26.48
N PRO A 88 17.56 1.30 -26.69
CA PRO A 88 18.15 0.37 -25.73
C PRO A 88 18.29 0.99 -24.33
N GLY A 89 17.82 0.28 -23.32
CA GLY A 89 17.82 0.77 -21.93
C GLY A 89 16.58 1.55 -21.52
N SER A 90 15.66 1.82 -22.44
CA SER A 90 14.33 2.32 -22.14
C SER A 90 13.54 1.30 -21.30
N ASN A 91 12.64 1.79 -20.44
CA ASN A 91 11.73 0.93 -19.70
C ASN A 91 10.77 0.15 -20.63
N HIS A 92 10.52 0.68 -21.82
CA HIS A 92 9.68 0.13 -22.86
C HIS A 92 10.45 -0.63 -23.95
N TYR A 93 11.76 -0.77 -23.82
CA TYR A 93 12.59 -1.36 -24.88
C TYR A 93 12.06 -2.71 -25.31
N GLN A 94 11.83 -2.87 -26.59
CA GLN A 94 11.42 -4.14 -27.17
C GLN A 94 12.63 -4.89 -27.70
N ASN A 95 13.02 -5.92 -26.98
CA ASN A 95 14.13 -6.77 -27.39
C ASN A 95 13.82 -7.44 -28.74
N PRO A 96 14.74 -7.39 -29.72
CA PRO A 96 14.56 -8.04 -31.00
C PRO A 96 14.40 -9.57 -30.91
N ASP A 97 14.95 -10.18 -29.87
CA ASP A 97 14.84 -11.62 -29.63
C ASP A 97 13.44 -12.06 -29.18
N LYS A 98 12.59 -11.11 -28.74
CA LYS A 98 11.22 -11.34 -28.24
C LYS A 98 11.09 -12.27 -27.04
N PHE A 99 12.19 -12.71 -26.45
CA PHE A 99 12.20 -13.62 -25.29
C PHE A 99 12.62 -12.89 -24.01
N THR A 100 13.36 -11.79 -24.15
CA THR A 100 13.81 -11.00 -23.02
C THR A 100 12.79 -9.90 -22.71
N TYR A 101 12.20 -9.97 -21.53
CA TYR A 101 11.25 -8.96 -21.07
C TYR A 101 11.93 -7.63 -20.79
N ASN A 102 11.26 -6.54 -21.12
CA ASN A 102 11.61 -5.23 -20.60
C ASN A 102 11.09 -5.06 -19.15
N GLN A 103 11.44 -3.97 -18.51
CA GLN A 103 11.09 -3.75 -17.09
C GLN A 103 9.59 -3.75 -16.82
N TYR A 104 8.77 -3.19 -17.72
CA TYR A 104 7.31 -3.24 -17.61
C TYR A 104 6.77 -4.66 -17.76
N GLN A 105 7.25 -5.37 -18.75
CA GLN A 105 6.83 -6.76 -19.00
C GLN A 105 7.20 -7.68 -17.83
N GLU A 106 8.41 -7.51 -17.27
CA GLU A 106 8.86 -8.28 -16.12
C GLU A 106 8.01 -8.00 -14.86
N ALA A 107 7.75 -6.71 -14.58
CA ALA A 107 6.91 -6.30 -13.46
C ALA A 107 5.47 -6.84 -13.60
N ILE A 108 4.87 -6.68 -14.79
CA ILE A 108 3.53 -7.18 -15.08
C ILE A 108 3.48 -8.71 -14.94
N HIS A 109 4.44 -9.41 -15.53
CA HIS A 109 4.50 -10.88 -15.45
C HIS A 109 4.60 -11.35 -13.99
N SER A 110 5.48 -10.74 -13.20
CA SER A 110 5.70 -11.11 -11.79
C SER A 110 4.47 -10.89 -10.93
N VAL A 111 3.79 -9.76 -11.09
CA VAL A 111 2.62 -9.40 -10.26
C VAL A 111 1.36 -10.13 -10.74
N VAL A 112 1.11 -10.11 -12.06
CA VAL A 112 -0.12 -10.69 -12.63
C VAL A 112 -0.14 -12.20 -12.52
N SER A 113 1.01 -12.88 -12.63
CA SER A 113 1.08 -14.34 -12.44
C SER A 113 0.57 -14.77 -11.05
N ILE A 114 0.76 -13.95 -10.03
CA ILE A 114 0.26 -14.20 -8.68
C ILE A 114 -1.21 -13.77 -8.57
N LEU A 115 -1.54 -12.54 -8.96
CA LEU A 115 -2.88 -11.98 -8.76
C LEU A 115 -3.95 -12.66 -9.61
N SER A 116 -3.59 -13.17 -10.79
CA SER A 116 -4.51 -13.91 -11.66
C SER A 116 -5.08 -15.19 -11.02
N LEU A 117 -4.41 -15.74 -10.00
CA LEU A 117 -4.92 -16.88 -9.25
C LEU A 117 -6.16 -16.53 -8.42
N TYR A 118 -6.28 -15.25 -8.05
CA TYR A 118 -7.36 -14.70 -7.22
C TYR A 118 -8.35 -13.86 -8.02
N ASP A 119 -8.07 -13.61 -9.31
CA ASP A 119 -8.94 -12.85 -10.20
C ASP A 119 -10.10 -13.73 -10.68
N TYR A 120 -11.32 -13.28 -10.40
CA TYR A 120 -12.53 -14.03 -10.73
C TYR A 120 -12.77 -14.12 -12.25
N HIS A 121 -12.52 -13.01 -12.96
CA HIS A 121 -12.81 -12.90 -14.40
C HIS A 121 -11.66 -13.36 -15.27
N LYS A 122 -10.45 -13.42 -14.74
CA LYS A 122 -9.20 -13.72 -15.48
C LYS A 122 -9.01 -12.81 -16.70
N GLN A 123 -9.58 -11.61 -16.63
CA GLN A 123 -9.45 -10.57 -17.63
C GLN A 123 -8.89 -9.33 -16.95
N ILE A 124 -7.71 -8.91 -17.38
CA ILE A 124 -6.98 -7.82 -16.76
C ILE A 124 -6.99 -6.64 -17.71
N PRO A 125 -7.82 -5.61 -17.45
CA PRO A 125 -7.81 -4.38 -18.23
C PRO A 125 -6.44 -3.73 -18.16
N CYS A 126 -5.92 -3.34 -19.32
CA CYS A 126 -4.62 -2.68 -19.44
C CYS A 126 -4.80 -1.31 -20.09
N TYR A 127 -4.31 -0.29 -19.41
CA TYR A 127 -4.37 1.10 -19.86
C TYR A 127 -2.98 1.70 -19.91
N GLY A 128 -2.80 2.68 -20.80
CA GLY A 128 -1.63 3.53 -20.85
C GLY A 128 -1.98 4.97 -20.51
N PHE A 129 -0.99 5.76 -20.14
CA PHE A 129 -1.12 7.21 -19.96
C PHE A 129 0.18 7.92 -20.36
N GLY A 130 0.05 9.22 -20.64
CA GLY A 130 1.21 10.07 -20.91
C GLY A 130 1.75 10.00 -22.33
N ALA A 131 0.97 9.54 -23.31
CA ALA A 131 1.39 9.48 -24.71
C ALA A 131 0.33 10.00 -25.68
N LYS A 132 0.75 10.24 -26.91
CA LYS A 132 -0.14 10.50 -28.05
C LYS A 132 -0.47 9.17 -28.72
N CYS A 133 -1.75 8.80 -28.71
CA CYS A 133 -2.20 7.54 -29.30
C CYS A 133 -2.24 7.64 -30.83
N ARG A 134 -1.82 6.58 -31.51
CA ARG A 134 -1.82 6.46 -32.99
C ARG A 134 -2.43 5.14 -33.45
N TYR A 135 -3.43 4.66 -32.72
CA TYR A 135 -4.20 3.48 -33.16
C TYR A 135 -5.18 3.90 -34.26
N PRO A 136 -5.57 2.99 -35.15
CA PRO A 136 -6.58 3.26 -36.15
C PRO A 136 -7.89 3.77 -35.58
N GLU A 137 -8.32 3.21 -34.46
CA GLU A 137 -9.58 3.53 -33.77
C GLU A 137 -9.44 4.65 -32.73
N LEU A 138 -8.21 4.97 -32.32
CA LEU A 138 -7.93 5.99 -31.31
C LEU A 138 -6.71 6.82 -31.70
N HIS A 139 -6.95 7.97 -32.29
CA HIS A 139 -5.93 8.91 -32.66
C HIS A 139 -6.07 10.21 -31.89
N THR A 140 -5.07 10.56 -31.07
CA THR A 140 -5.10 11.79 -30.28
C THR A 140 -4.07 12.79 -30.80
N THR A 141 -4.47 14.07 -30.91
CA THR A 141 -3.57 15.18 -31.24
C THR A 141 -2.72 15.57 -30.04
N ASP A 142 -3.27 15.44 -28.85
CA ASP A 142 -2.65 15.80 -27.60
C ASP A 142 -2.25 14.56 -26.77
N CYS A 143 -1.44 14.79 -25.75
CA CYS A 143 -1.07 13.75 -24.81
C CYS A 143 -2.28 13.26 -24.05
N SER A 144 -2.58 11.98 -24.15
CA SER A 144 -3.69 11.36 -23.45
C SER A 144 -3.28 10.94 -22.04
N HIS A 145 -4.15 11.26 -21.07
CA HIS A 145 -3.96 10.86 -19.67
C HIS A 145 -4.48 9.46 -19.37
N LEU A 146 -5.24 8.87 -20.28
CA LEU A 146 -5.72 7.48 -20.17
C LEU A 146 -6.15 6.99 -21.54
N PHE A 147 -5.66 5.82 -21.93
CA PHE A 147 -6.09 5.12 -23.14
C PHE A 147 -6.01 3.60 -22.97
N PRO A 148 -6.93 2.84 -23.57
CA PRO A 148 -6.86 1.40 -23.55
C PRO A 148 -5.73 0.90 -24.44
N LEU A 149 -4.94 -0.08 -23.97
CA LEU A 149 -3.84 -0.62 -24.78
C LEU A 149 -4.32 -1.46 -25.97
N SER A 150 -5.56 -1.93 -25.92
CA SER A 150 -6.21 -2.59 -27.06
C SER A 150 -6.54 -1.63 -28.23
N GLY A 151 -6.48 -0.32 -28.00
CA GLY A 151 -6.96 0.70 -28.94
C GLY A 151 -8.49 0.83 -28.99
N ASN A 152 -9.22 -0.02 -28.27
CA ASN A 152 -10.68 -0.02 -28.24
C ASN A 152 -11.17 0.46 -26.88
N SER A 153 -12.08 1.44 -26.86
CA SER A 153 -12.65 2.03 -25.65
C SER A 153 -13.83 1.21 -25.05
N ASN A 154 -14.28 0.18 -25.73
CA ASN A 154 -15.40 -0.67 -25.34
C ASN A 154 -14.97 -1.93 -24.63
#